data_531f67ff22819c88beda480b0d74bfbe
#
_entry.id   531f67ff22819c88beda480b0d74bfbe
#
_cell.length_a   1.000
_cell.length_b   1.000
_cell.length_c   1.000
_cell.angle_alpha   90.00
_cell.angle_beta   90.00
_cell.angle_gamma   90.00
#
_symmetry.space_group_name_H-M   'P 1'
#
loop_
_entity.id
_entity.type
_entity.pdbx_description
1 polymer ?
#
loop_
_entity_poly.entity_id
_entity_poly.type
_entity_poly.pdbx_seq_one_letter_code
_entity_poly.pdbx_strand_id
1 'polypeptide(L)'
;MNINNPKVTVLMPAYNAGKYIGEAITSVLEQSFTDFELLIINDGSTDDTEKIICSFKDPRIVLINQENKGIAAALNAGLNIARANYIARFDADDICYPNRLKVQYDFITSYPEYSIIGSAVDYAEVDGHCIFTHHPEGHLNEEIQQLKHKICPFIHSSVFYKKEVIINNGGYNEHAYTYEDHFLWVNILDNEKACNLSQPLIKVRLSPESVSIDEKWHTRKFRSIKYSTLKKRSITESEGNELYQISSKYYSAKRKEGAYYALCGKKFLLNNYQPEKARLNVARAISLQPLRLDNYLLYTISYFPGRFITWLHNSISSNQTKKMQQT
;
A
#
# COMPACT_ATOMS: atom_id res chain seq x y z
N MET A 1 -14.66 -10.65 26.04
CA MET A 1 -13.91 -10.82 24.79
C MET A 1 -13.35 -12.23 24.76
N ASN A 2 -13.56 -12.96 23.69
CA ASN A 2 -13.02 -14.32 23.59
C ASN A 2 -11.59 -14.24 22.96
N ILE A 3 -10.60 -13.94 23.79
CA ILE A 3 -9.20 -13.75 23.35
C ILE A 3 -8.65 -15.00 22.64
N ASN A 4 -9.28 -16.16 22.85
CA ASN A 4 -8.83 -17.43 22.29
C ASN A 4 -9.32 -17.70 20.86
N ASN A 5 -10.32 -16.98 20.38
CA ASN A 5 -10.87 -17.16 19.02
C ASN A 5 -11.38 -15.82 18.44
N PRO A 6 -10.49 -14.89 18.08
CA PRO A 6 -10.86 -13.59 17.53
C PRO A 6 -11.55 -13.77 16.17
N LYS A 7 -12.44 -12.84 15.81
CA LYS A 7 -13.08 -12.82 14.49
C LYS A 7 -12.17 -12.28 13.40
N VAL A 8 -11.25 -11.38 13.74
CA VAL A 8 -10.33 -10.74 12.82
C VAL A 8 -8.91 -10.80 13.38
N THR A 9 -7.94 -11.14 12.55
CA THR A 9 -6.53 -10.88 12.80
C THR A 9 -6.11 -9.64 12.02
N VAL A 10 -5.67 -8.60 12.71
CA VAL A 10 -4.93 -7.50 12.07
C VAL A 10 -3.49 -7.97 11.93
N LEU A 11 -3.06 -8.24 10.70
CA LEU A 11 -1.70 -8.72 10.41
C LEU A 11 -0.81 -7.56 10.00
N MET A 12 0.19 -7.26 10.85
CA MET A 12 1.09 -6.13 10.71
C MET A 12 2.54 -6.63 10.62
N PRO A 13 3.13 -6.72 9.43
CA PRO A 13 4.58 -6.88 9.29
C PRO A 13 5.27 -5.58 9.69
N ALA A 14 6.39 -5.67 10.43
CA ALA A 14 7.15 -4.52 10.89
C ALA A 14 8.66 -4.75 10.70
N TYR A 15 9.33 -3.78 10.06
CA TYR A 15 10.77 -3.74 9.93
C TYR A 15 11.26 -2.29 10.01
N ASN A 16 12.05 -1.97 11.04
CA ASN A 16 12.58 -0.62 11.28
C ASN A 16 11.48 0.47 11.24
N ALA A 17 10.35 0.20 11.92
CA ALA A 17 9.16 1.05 11.96
C ALA A 17 9.07 1.90 13.24
N GLY A 18 10.13 2.00 14.03
CA GLY A 18 10.12 2.64 15.36
C GLY A 18 9.58 4.06 15.36
N LYS A 19 9.72 4.78 14.25
CA LYS A 19 9.19 6.14 14.12
C LYS A 19 7.66 6.23 14.10
N TYR A 20 6.97 5.19 13.60
CA TYR A 20 5.54 5.26 13.30
C TYR A 20 4.70 4.19 13.99
N ILE A 21 5.32 3.05 14.35
CA ILE A 21 4.59 1.87 14.82
C ILE A 21 3.74 2.12 16.07
N GLY A 22 4.16 3.04 16.95
CA GLY A 22 3.35 3.41 18.12
C GLY A 22 2.00 4.00 17.77
N GLU A 23 1.96 4.89 16.77
CA GLU A 23 0.72 5.48 16.27
C GLU A 23 -0.12 4.44 15.50
N ALA A 24 0.53 3.58 14.70
CA ALA A 24 -0.13 2.50 13.99
C ALA A 24 -0.83 1.53 14.95
N ILE A 25 -0.14 1.06 16.00
CA ILE A 25 -0.70 0.19 17.05
C ILE A 25 -1.88 0.89 17.73
N THR A 26 -1.72 2.15 18.16
CA THR A 26 -2.77 2.91 18.83
C THR A 26 -4.03 2.97 17.96
N SER A 27 -3.89 3.28 16.67
CA SER A 27 -5.01 3.38 15.74
C SER A 27 -5.78 2.06 15.55
N VAL A 28 -5.08 0.92 15.67
CA VAL A 28 -5.72 -0.41 15.64
C VAL A 28 -6.39 -0.72 16.97
N LEU A 29 -5.78 -0.41 18.10
CA LEU A 29 -6.37 -0.68 19.42
C LEU A 29 -7.65 0.14 19.69
N GLU A 30 -7.77 1.31 19.06
CA GLU A 30 -8.92 2.22 19.12
C GLU A 30 -10.05 1.89 18.14
N GLN A 31 -10.00 0.74 17.44
CA GLN A 31 -11.05 0.32 16.54
C GLN A 31 -12.38 0.11 17.27
N SER A 32 -13.50 0.56 16.65
CA SER A 32 -14.86 0.34 17.16
C SER A 32 -15.25 -1.13 17.20
N PHE A 33 -14.64 -1.97 16.35
CA PHE A 33 -14.77 -3.42 16.38
C PHE A 33 -13.69 -3.98 17.31
N THR A 34 -14.07 -4.65 18.39
CA THR A 34 -13.15 -5.05 19.48
C THR A 34 -12.76 -6.52 19.48
N ASP A 35 -13.41 -7.36 18.67
CA ASP A 35 -13.18 -8.82 18.63
C ASP A 35 -12.08 -9.17 17.60
N PHE A 36 -10.86 -8.70 17.88
CA PHE A 36 -9.69 -8.93 17.04
C PHE A 36 -8.44 -9.24 17.86
N GLU A 37 -7.45 -9.83 17.20
CA GLU A 37 -6.04 -9.83 17.62
C GLU A 37 -5.23 -8.91 16.71
N LEU A 38 -4.21 -8.27 17.27
CA LEU A 38 -3.17 -7.55 16.53
C LEU A 38 -1.90 -8.41 16.51
N LEU A 39 -1.70 -9.10 15.39
CA LEU A 39 -0.53 -9.95 15.18
C LEU A 39 0.56 -9.15 14.47
N ILE A 40 1.63 -8.85 15.19
CA ILE A 40 2.78 -8.09 14.69
C ILE A 40 3.93 -9.06 14.43
N ILE A 41 4.43 -9.10 13.20
CA ILE A 41 5.60 -9.86 12.82
C ILE A 41 6.78 -8.89 12.70
N ASN A 42 7.64 -8.86 13.70
CA ASN A 42 8.88 -8.08 13.69
C ASN A 42 9.93 -8.83 12.87
N ASP A 43 10.18 -8.37 11.66
CA ASP A 43 11.06 -8.98 10.67
C ASP A 43 12.53 -8.54 10.86
N GLY A 44 13.05 -8.72 12.09
CA GLY A 44 14.45 -8.45 12.41
C GLY A 44 14.79 -6.96 12.47
N SER A 45 13.92 -6.13 13.05
CA SER A 45 14.20 -4.70 13.26
C SER A 45 15.44 -4.48 14.12
N THR A 46 16.20 -3.44 13.77
CA THR A 46 17.44 -3.04 14.46
C THR A 46 17.33 -1.70 15.19
N ASP A 47 16.16 -1.04 15.05
CA ASP A 47 15.80 0.21 15.73
C ASP A 47 14.92 -0.05 16.98
N ASP A 48 14.28 0.99 17.53
CA ASP A 48 13.41 0.87 18.70
C ASP A 48 12.06 0.19 18.45
N THR A 49 11.81 -0.41 17.26
CA THR A 49 10.51 -1.01 16.90
C THR A 49 10.02 -2.00 17.94
N GLU A 50 10.82 -3.01 18.29
CA GLU A 50 10.44 -4.04 19.27
C GLU A 50 10.15 -3.45 20.65
N LYS A 51 11.01 -2.56 21.10
CA LYS A 51 10.86 -1.88 22.40
C LYS A 51 9.55 -1.10 22.49
N ILE A 52 9.17 -0.42 21.42
CA ILE A 52 7.90 0.34 21.35
C ILE A 52 6.72 -0.63 21.40
N ILE A 53 6.72 -1.71 20.62
CA ILE A 53 5.67 -2.74 20.66
C ILE A 53 5.50 -3.29 22.07
N CYS A 54 6.61 -3.67 22.72
CA CYS A 54 6.61 -4.21 24.09
C CYS A 54 6.15 -3.24 25.17
N SER A 55 6.10 -1.94 24.88
CA SER A 55 5.57 -0.92 25.81
C SER A 55 4.05 -0.96 25.94
N PHE A 56 3.34 -1.45 24.94
CA PHE A 56 1.90 -1.63 24.98
C PHE A 56 1.53 -2.86 25.85
N LYS A 57 0.53 -2.69 26.73
CA LYS A 57 0.06 -3.75 27.64
C LYS A 57 -1.34 -4.26 27.30
N ASP A 58 -1.72 -4.20 26.03
CA ASP A 58 -3.01 -4.69 25.57
C ASP A 58 -2.94 -6.19 25.25
N PRO A 59 -3.81 -7.04 25.83
CA PRO A 59 -3.78 -8.49 25.64
C PRO A 59 -4.13 -8.94 24.23
N ARG A 60 -4.62 -8.07 23.38
CA ARG A 60 -4.91 -8.36 21.95
C ARG A 60 -3.64 -8.37 21.10
N ILE A 61 -2.53 -7.83 21.59
CA ILE A 61 -1.26 -7.79 20.85
C ILE A 61 -0.54 -9.13 20.98
N VAL A 62 -0.16 -9.68 19.83
CA VAL A 62 0.69 -10.85 19.70
C VAL A 62 1.93 -10.44 18.90
N LEU A 63 3.10 -10.47 19.52
CA LEU A 63 4.38 -10.15 18.87
C LEU A 63 5.13 -11.43 18.56
N ILE A 64 5.58 -11.58 17.31
CA ILE A 64 6.48 -12.62 16.85
C ILE A 64 7.73 -11.97 16.28
N ASN A 65 8.89 -12.36 16.76
CA ASN A 65 10.19 -11.94 16.25
C ASN A 65 10.76 -13.01 15.31
N GLN A 66 11.28 -12.58 14.17
CA GLN A 66 12.03 -13.42 13.23
C GLN A 66 13.28 -12.70 12.71
N GLU A 67 14.19 -13.44 12.11
CA GLU A 67 15.26 -12.84 11.30
C GLU A 67 14.67 -12.16 10.07
N ASN A 68 15.31 -11.08 9.58
CA ASN A 68 14.82 -10.39 8.39
C ASN A 68 14.83 -11.30 7.15
N LYS A 69 13.64 -11.58 6.66
CA LYS A 69 13.36 -12.38 5.46
C LYS A 69 12.53 -11.64 4.41
N GLY A 70 12.16 -10.39 4.71
CA GLY A 70 11.36 -9.55 3.85
C GLY A 70 9.85 -9.69 4.06
N ILE A 71 9.10 -8.73 3.50
CA ILE A 71 7.67 -8.55 3.76
C ILE A 71 6.83 -9.79 3.41
N ALA A 72 7.11 -10.47 2.29
CA ALA A 72 6.36 -11.65 1.87
C ALA A 72 6.51 -12.80 2.89
N ALA A 73 7.74 -13.05 3.37
CA ALA A 73 8.02 -14.05 4.39
C ALA A 73 7.36 -13.70 5.74
N ALA A 74 7.40 -12.43 6.13
CA ALA A 74 6.75 -11.95 7.35
C ALA A 74 5.21 -12.12 7.29
N LEU A 75 4.60 -11.80 6.15
CA LEU A 75 3.17 -11.99 5.93
C LEU A 75 2.79 -13.49 5.95
N ASN A 76 3.58 -14.35 5.31
CA ASN A 76 3.37 -15.79 5.33
C ASN A 76 3.50 -16.38 6.75
N ALA A 77 4.52 -15.97 7.51
CA ALA A 77 4.66 -16.36 8.91
C ALA A 77 3.42 -15.96 9.72
N GLY A 78 2.94 -14.73 9.54
CA GLY A 78 1.72 -14.25 10.20
C GLY A 78 0.47 -15.02 9.79
N LEU A 79 0.27 -15.32 8.50
CA LEU A 79 -0.87 -16.12 8.01
C LEU A 79 -0.94 -17.50 8.66
N ASN A 80 0.21 -18.15 8.86
CA ASN A 80 0.29 -19.47 9.48
C ASN A 80 -0.07 -19.45 10.99
N ILE A 81 0.15 -18.32 11.67
CA ILE A 81 -0.05 -18.18 13.12
C ILE A 81 -1.42 -17.55 13.42
N ALA A 82 -1.95 -16.73 12.50
CA ALA A 82 -3.21 -16.01 12.66
C ALA A 82 -4.35 -16.95 13.09
N ARG A 83 -5.04 -16.57 14.18
CA ARG A 83 -6.13 -17.40 14.76
C ARG A 83 -7.47 -17.16 14.10
N ALA A 84 -7.69 -15.96 13.52
CA ALA A 84 -8.95 -15.62 12.88
C ALA A 84 -9.07 -16.15 11.44
N ASN A 85 -10.31 -16.30 10.98
CA ASN A 85 -10.61 -16.66 9.59
C ASN A 85 -10.51 -15.46 8.64
N TYR A 86 -10.58 -14.25 9.16
CA TYR A 86 -10.47 -12.99 8.41
C TYR A 86 -9.20 -12.25 8.79
N ILE A 87 -8.49 -11.77 7.78
CA ILE A 87 -7.26 -11.00 7.95
C ILE A 87 -7.50 -9.57 7.48
N ALA A 88 -7.21 -8.60 8.34
CA ALA A 88 -7.02 -7.20 7.98
C ALA A 88 -5.51 -6.95 7.85
N ARG A 89 -4.99 -6.90 6.62
CA ARG A 89 -3.59 -6.56 6.39
C ARG A 89 -3.37 -5.07 6.71
N PHE A 90 -2.27 -4.73 7.39
CA PHE A 90 -2.01 -3.35 7.80
C PHE A 90 -0.50 -3.07 7.89
N ASP A 91 -0.06 -1.90 7.39
CA ASP A 91 1.33 -1.49 7.48
C ASP A 91 1.67 -0.82 8.82
N ALA A 92 2.88 -1.02 9.29
CA ALA A 92 3.36 -0.52 10.58
C ALA A 92 3.62 1.01 10.61
N ASP A 93 3.49 1.68 9.47
CA ASP A 93 3.66 3.13 9.31
C ASP A 93 2.36 3.87 8.94
N ASP A 94 1.24 3.15 8.78
CA ASP A 94 -0.07 3.70 8.43
C ASP A 94 -0.95 3.99 9.65
N ILE A 95 -2.11 4.63 9.43
CA ILE A 95 -3.10 4.94 10.45
C ILE A 95 -4.45 4.35 10.05
N CYS A 96 -5.04 3.56 10.94
CA CYS A 96 -6.36 2.95 10.75
C CYS A 96 -7.47 3.93 11.14
N TYR A 97 -8.48 4.15 10.30
CA TYR A 97 -9.67 4.89 10.74
C TYR A 97 -10.50 4.04 11.72
N PRO A 98 -11.15 4.65 12.72
CA PRO A 98 -11.76 3.94 13.86
C PRO A 98 -12.81 2.88 13.50
N ASN A 99 -13.43 2.98 12.33
CA ASN A 99 -14.50 2.07 11.88
C ASN A 99 -14.05 1.04 10.83
N ARG A 100 -12.77 0.96 10.48
CA ARG A 100 -12.28 0.11 9.42
C ARG A 100 -12.67 -1.35 9.60
N LEU A 101 -12.30 -1.94 10.73
CA LEU A 101 -12.54 -3.37 10.98
C LEU A 101 -14.03 -3.70 10.97
N LYS A 102 -14.86 -2.81 11.55
CA LYS A 102 -16.30 -3.00 11.55
C LYS A 102 -16.87 -2.97 10.14
N VAL A 103 -16.53 -1.96 9.35
CA VAL A 103 -17.05 -1.79 7.97
C VAL A 103 -16.67 -2.98 7.10
N GLN A 104 -15.39 -3.40 7.13
CA GLN A 104 -14.91 -4.51 6.31
C GLN A 104 -15.46 -5.86 6.79
N TYR A 105 -15.53 -6.09 8.09
CA TYR A 105 -16.11 -7.33 8.65
C TYR A 105 -17.59 -7.45 8.34
N ASP A 106 -18.37 -6.38 8.57
CA ASP A 106 -19.81 -6.38 8.28
C ASP A 106 -20.07 -6.63 6.78
N PHE A 107 -19.27 -6.02 5.90
CA PHE A 107 -19.41 -6.22 4.46
C PHE A 107 -19.14 -7.68 4.06
N ILE A 108 -17.99 -8.26 4.42
CA ILE A 108 -17.61 -9.61 3.97
C ILE A 108 -18.54 -10.71 4.55
N THR A 109 -19.11 -10.45 5.72
CA THR A 109 -20.08 -11.37 6.33
C THR A 109 -21.49 -11.23 5.74
N SER A 110 -21.86 -10.04 5.27
CA SER A 110 -23.15 -9.79 4.61
C SER A 110 -23.13 -10.21 3.13
N TYR A 111 -21.96 -10.24 2.49
CA TYR A 111 -21.76 -10.63 1.09
C TYR A 111 -20.71 -11.75 1.01
N PRO A 112 -21.06 -12.98 1.42
CA PRO A 112 -20.12 -14.08 1.57
C PRO A 112 -19.49 -14.57 0.26
N GLU A 113 -20.02 -14.15 -0.90
CA GLU A 113 -19.43 -14.41 -2.20
C GLU A 113 -18.14 -13.61 -2.45
N TYR A 114 -17.89 -12.53 -1.70
CA TYR A 114 -16.62 -11.80 -1.76
C TYR A 114 -15.60 -12.43 -0.81
N SER A 115 -14.38 -12.55 -1.30
CA SER A 115 -13.26 -13.12 -0.56
C SER A 115 -12.20 -12.09 -0.20
N ILE A 116 -12.16 -10.98 -0.94
CA ILE A 116 -11.15 -9.92 -0.80
C ILE A 116 -11.84 -8.57 -0.93
N ILE A 117 -11.53 -7.67 0.00
CA ILE A 117 -12.07 -6.31 0.02
C ILE A 117 -10.91 -5.34 0.21
N GLY A 118 -10.75 -4.41 -0.71
CA GLY A 118 -9.95 -3.21 -0.52
C GLY A 118 -10.80 -2.02 -0.10
N SER A 119 -10.18 -0.87 0.01
CA SER A 119 -10.89 0.40 0.23
C SER A 119 -10.17 1.57 -0.43
N ALA A 120 -10.86 2.69 -0.57
CA ALA A 120 -10.20 3.97 -0.74
C ALA A 120 -9.28 4.25 0.45
N VAL A 121 -8.28 5.10 0.23
CA VAL A 121 -7.31 5.49 1.26
C VAL A 121 -7.03 6.99 1.19
N ASP A 122 -6.71 7.59 2.32
CA ASP A 122 -6.16 8.94 2.35
C ASP A 122 -4.63 8.86 2.37
N TYR A 123 -3.98 9.40 1.35
CA TYR A 123 -2.53 9.60 1.41
C TYR A 123 -2.21 10.81 2.26
N ALA A 124 -1.29 10.65 3.20
CA ALA A 124 -0.91 11.68 4.15
C ALA A 124 0.60 11.98 4.12
N GLU A 125 0.95 13.19 4.53
CA GLU A 125 2.32 13.56 4.85
C GLU A 125 2.83 12.79 6.08
N VAL A 126 4.12 12.90 6.36
CA VAL A 126 4.76 12.25 7.51
C VAL A 126 4.11 12.60 8.84
N ASP A 127 3.56 13.81 8.98
CA ASP A 127 2.85 14.32 10.17
C ASP A 127 1.36 13.91 10.22
N GLY A 128 0.87 13.12 9.27
CA GLY A 128 -0.51 12.64 9.20
C GLY A 128 -1.51 13.60 8.52
N HIS A 129 -1.07 14.77 8.03
CA HIS A 129 -1.95 15.65 7.25
C HIS A 129 -2.31 15.03 5.89
N CYS A 130 -3.60 14.94 5.60
CA CYS A 130 -4.09 14.36 4.35
C CYS A 130 -3.66 15.23 3.15
N ILE A 131 -3.03 14.58 2.17
CA ILE A 131 -2.67 15.16 0.89
C ILE A 131 -3.83 15.03 -0.10
N PHE A 132 -4.38 13.82 -0.24
CA PHE A 132 -5.51 13.52 -1.13
C PHE A 132 -6.10 12.14 -0.81
N THR A 133 -7.38 11.96 -1.12
CA THR A 133 -8.03 10.65 -1.13
C THR A 133 -7.76 9.95 -2.45
N HIS A 134 -7.36 8.70 -2.39
CA HIS A 134 -7.16 7.83 -3.54
C HIS A 134 -8.22 6.73 -3.54
N HIS A 135 -8.92 6.64 -4.68
CA HIS A 135 -9.81 5.53 -4.96
C HIS A 135 -9.08 4.58 -5.91
N PRO A 136 -8.87 3.29 -5.54
CA PRO A 136 -8.28 2.31 -6.43
C PRO A 136 -9.08 2.21 -7.74
N GLU A 137 -8.39 2.03 -8.86
CA GLU A 137 -9.06 1.78 -10.13
C GLU A 137 -9.74 0.40 -10.10
N GLY A 138 -11.05 0.37 -10.37
CA GLY A 138 -11.89 -0.82 -10.22
C GLY A 138 -12.51 -0.94 -8.82
N HIS A 139 -13.80 -0.59 -8.76
CA HIS A 139 -14.60 -0.74 -7.54
C HIS A 139 -15.32 -2.08 -7.48
N LEU A 140 -15.86 -2.53 -8.60
CA LEU A 140 -16.60 -3.77 -8.72
C LEU A 140 -15.70 -4.90 -9.23
N ASN A 141 -16.12 -6.13 -8.97
CA ASN A 141 -15.38 -7.32 -9.38
C ASN A 141 -15.03 -7.33 -10.87
N GLU A 142 -15.98 -6.97 -11.72
CA GLU A 142 -15.82 -6.97 -13.18
C GLU A 142 -14.74 -5.99 -13.65
N GLU A 143 -14.68 -4.82 -13.03
CA GLU A 143 -13.66 -3.79 -13.29
C GLU A 143 -12.28 -4.26 -12.83
N ILE A 144 -12.20 -4.85 -11.64
CA ILE A 144 -10.98 -5.44 -11.10
C ILE A 144 -10.45 -6.54 -12.03
N GLN A 145 -11.33 -7.42 -12.52
CA GLN A 145 -10.95 -8.48 -13.45
C GLN A 145 -10.33 -7.93 -14.75
N GLN A 146 -10.84 -6.84 -15.28
CA GLN A 146 -10.32 -6.21 -16.50
C GLN A 146 -8.95 -5.54 -16.29
N LEU A 147 -8.68 -5.07 -15.08
CA LEU A 147 -7.51 -4.24 -14.77
C LEU A 147 -6.36 -5.01 -14.11
N LYS A 148 -6.63 -6.14 -13.44
CA LYS A 148 -5.68 -6.85 -12.56
C LYS A 148 -4.32 -7.18 -13.17
N HIS A 149 -4.21 -7.36 -14.48
CA HIS A 149 -2.92 -7.60 -15.13
C HIS A 149 -2.16 -6.31 -15.49
N LYS A 150 -2.84 -5.16 -15.48
CA LYS A 150 -2.26 -3.86 -15.85
C LYS A 150 -1.83 -3.05 -14.63
N ILE A 151 -2.66 -3.08 -13.59
CA ILE A 151 -2.44 -2.35 -12.34
C ILE A 151 -2.73 -3.26 -11.14
N CYS A 152 -2.09 -2.97 -10.00
CA CYS A 152 -2.45 -3.61 -8.74
C CYS A 152 -3.84 -3.13 -8.32
N PRO A 153 -4.82 -4.04 -8.12
CA PRO A 153 -6.20 -3.63 -7.91
C PRO A 153 -6.48 -3.05 -6.51
N PHE A 154 -5.57 -3.24 -5.57
CA PHE A 154 -5.76 -2.82 -4.18
C PHE A 154 -4.56 -2.02 -3.66
N ILE A 155 -4.82 -1.16 -2.70
CA ILE A 155 -3.78 -0.63 -1.81
C ILE A 155 -3.54 -1.67 -0.72
N HIS A 156 -2.35 -2.26 -0.68
CA HIS A 156 -2.06 -3.44 0.14
C HIS A 156 -2.45 -3.28 1.61
N SER A 157 -2.13 -2.13 2.23
CA SER A 157 -2.47 -1.84 3.62
C SER A 157 -3.99 -1.76 3.89
N SER A 158 -4.83 -1.58 2.86
CA SER A 158 -6.28 -1.50 3.01
C SER A 158 -7.01 -2.83 2.92
N VAL A 159 -6.32 -3.92 2.55
CA VAL A 159 -6.97 -5.17 2.18
C VAL A 159 -7.47 -5.93 3.41
N PHE A 160 -8.66 -6.52 3.25
CA PHE A 160 -9.30 -7.43 4.19
C PHE A 160 -9.75 -8.67 3.42
N TYR A 161 -9.40 -9.87 3.89
CA TYR A 161 -9.64 -11.09 3.13
C TYR A 161 -9.90 -12.33 3.99
N LYS A 162 -10.46 -13.37 3.38
CA LYS A 162 -10.55 -14.69 3.96
C LYS A 162 -9.18 -15.35 3.97
N LYS A 163 -8.67 -15.72 5.14
CA LYS A 163 -7.34 -16.32 5.33
C LYS A 163 -7.14 -17.56 4.46
N GLU A 164 -8.14 -18.44 4.43
CA GLU A 164 -8.10 -19.69 3.67
C GLU A 164 -7.82 -19.48 2.17
N VAL A 165 -8.37 -18.41 1.58
CA VAL A 165 -8.17 -18.10 0.16
C VAL A 165 -6.70 -17.84 -0.14
N ILE A 166 -6.01 -17.11 0.75
CA ILE A 166 -4.59 -16.81 0.56
C ILE A 166 -3.74 -18.07 0.78
N ILE A 167 -4.01 -18.83 1.84
CA ILE A 167 -3.26 -20.05 2.16
C ILE A 167 -3.42 -21.11 1.07
N ASN A 168 -4.64 -21.35 0.59
CA ASN A 168 -4.93 -22.35 -0.44
C ASN A 168 -4.29 -22.01 -1.80
N ASN A 169 -3.93 -20.75 -2.02
CA ASN A 169 -3.19 -20.30 -3.21
C ASN A 169 -1.68 -20.13 -2.97
N GLY A 170 -1.14 -20.71 -1.88
CA GLY A 170 0.28 -20.77 -1.60
C GLY A 170 0.88 -19.53 -0.91
N GLY A 171 0.05 -18.56 -0.49
CA GLY A 171 0.50 -17.36 0.20
C GLY A 171 1.21 -16.35 -0.71
N TYR A 172 1.98 -15.45 -0.08
CA TYR A 172 2.78 -14.46 -0.79
C TYR A 172 4.05 -15.07 -1.37
N ASN A 173 4.34 -14.80 -2.65
CA ASN A 173 5.54 -15.30 -3.29
C ASN A 173 6.77 -14.44 -2.96
N GLU A 174 7.76 -15.01 -2.30
CA GLU A 174 8.96 -14.29 -1.82
C GLU A 174 9.88 -13.85 -2.97
N HIS A 175 9.75 -14.43 -4.16
CA HIS A 175 10.49 -14.02 -5.36
C HIS A 175 9.84 -12.82 -6.08
N ALA A 176 8.59 -12.47 -5.78
CA ALA A 176 7.89 -11.34 -6.37
C ALA A 176 8.27 -10.02 -5.66
N TYR A 177 9.55 -9.73 -5.56
CA TYR A 177 10.11 -8.61 -4.82
C TYR A 177 9.51 -7.25 -5.24
N THR A 178 8.94 -6.52 -4.30
CA THR A 178 8.24 -5.22 -4.44
C THR A 178 6.89 -5.22 -5.15
N TYR A 179 6.38 -6.38 -5.57
CA TYR A 179 5.02 -6.53 -6.12
C TYR A 179 4.38 -7.87 -5.71
N GLU A 180 4.77 -8.40 -4.55
CA GLU A 180 4.27 -9.65 -3.96
C GLU A 180 2.75 -9.66 -3.84
N ASP A 181 2.16 -8.50 -3.55
CA ASP A 181 0.73 -8.27 -3.49
C ASP A 181 0.08 -8.38 -4.87
N HIS A 182 0.58 -7.65 -5.86
CA HIS A 182 0.05 -7.68 -7.22
C HIS A 182 0.15 -9.09 -7.82
N PHE A 183 1.27 -9.79 -7.57
CA PHE A 183 1.46 -11.17 -8.02
C PHE A 183 0.44 -12.11 -7.38
N LEU A 184 0.19 -11.97 -6.07
CA LEU A 184 -0.83 -12.74 -5.36
C LEU A 184 -2.22 -12.49 -5.94
N TRP A 185 -2.62 -11.21 -6.12
CA TRP A 185 -3.95 -10.88 -6.61
C TRP A 185 -4.22 -11.41 -8.00
N VAL A 186 -3.24 -11.34 -8.93
CA VAL A 186 -3.40 -11.92 -10.28
C VAL A 186 -3.63 -13.42 -10.22
N ASN A 187 -3.00 -14.13 -9.28
CA ASN A 187 -3.14 -15.58 -9.17
C ASN A 187 -4.49 -16.03 -8.61
N ILE A 188 -5.07 -15.27 -7.67
CA ILE A 188 -6.29 -15.71 -6.97
C ILE A 188 -7.59 -15.15 -7.55
N LEU A 189 -7.54 -13.97 -8.18
CA LEU A 189 -8.73 -13.26 -8.65
C LEU A 189 -9.49 -13.91 -9.79
N ASP A 190 -8.98 -14.96 -10.42
CA ASP A 190 -9.76 -15.70 -11.43
C ASP A 190 -10.89 -16.53 -10.81
N ASN A 191 -10.67 -16.98 -9.58
CA ASN A 191 -11.61 -17.85 -8.87
C ASN A 191 -12.33 -17.14 -7.72
N GLU A 192 -11.89 -15.93 -7.38
CA GLU A 192 -12.36 -15.21 -6.21
C GLU A 192 -12.97 -13.86 -6.59
N LYS A 193 -14.08 -13.51 -5.94
CA LYS A 193 -14.68 -12.18 -6.10
C LYS A 193 -14.06 -11.18 -5.14
N ALA A 194 -13.84 -9.99 -5.66
CA ALA A 194 -13.27 -8.88 -4.90
C ALA A 194 -13.93 -7.54 -5.20
N CYS A 195 -13.82 -6.59 -4.29
CA CYS A 195 -14.25 -5.22 -4.52
C CYS A 195 -13.39 -4.22 -3.74
N ASN A 196 -13.50 -2.94 -4.09
CA ASN A 196 -12.97 -1.82 -3.33
C ASN A 196 -14.11 -0.96 -2.80
N LEU A 197 -14.15 -0.77 -1.48
CA LEU A 197 -15.10 0.13 -0.84
C LEU A 197 -14.71 1.59 -1.16
N SER A 198 -15.69 2.43 -1.45
CA SER A 198 -15.46 3.83 -1.79
C SER A 198 -15.06 4.71 -0.59
N GLN A 199 -15.36 4.24 0.63
CA GLN A 199 -14.99 4.95 1.85
C GLN A 199 -13.49 4.78 2.13
N PRO A 200 -12.74 5.86 2.45
CA PRO A 200 -11.37 5.73 2.95
C PRO A 200 -11.40 5.12 4.36
N LEU A 201 -10.64 4.04 4.55
CA LEU A 201 -10.60 3.29 5.81
C LEU A 201 -9.22 3.31 6.48
N ILE A 202 -8.21 3.83 5.78
CA ILE A 202 -6.87 4.05 6.31
C ILE A 202 -6.28 5.35 5.77
N LYS A 203 -5.31 5.90 6.52
CA LYS A 203 -4.37 6.88 6.02
C LYS A 203 -3.06 6.17 5.70
N VAL A 204 -2.64 6.22 4.44
CA VAL A 204 -1.34 5.73 3.99
C VAL A 204 -0.33 6.85 4.09
N ARG A 205 0.68 6.65 4.90
CA ARG A 205 1.72 7.64 5.12
C ARG A 205 2.74 7.60 3.98
N LEU A 206 2.91 8.73 3.30
CA LEU A 206 3.97 8.87 2.30
C LEU A 206 5.26 9.34 2.99
N SER A 207 6.34 8.65 2.73
CA SER A 207 7.68 9.02 3.16
C SER A 207 8.68 8.85 2.01
N PRO A 208 9.89 9.43 2.08
CA PRO A 208 10.93 9.18 1.08
C PRO A 208 11.34 7.70 0.98
N GLU A 209 11.11 6.93 2.03
CA GLU A 209 11.41 5.49 2.11
C GLU A 209 10.29 4.62 1.52
N SER A 210 9.10 5.19 1.27
CA SER A 210 7.94 4.43 0.77
C SER A 210 8.23 3.79 -0.59
N VAL A 211 7.92 2.50 -0.72
CA VAL A 211 8.09 1.70 -1.96
C VAL A 211 7.29 2.29 -3.12
N SER A 212 6.10 2.84 -2.86
CA SER A 212 5.23 3.48 -3.86
C SER A 212 5.90 4.65 -4.60
N ILE A 213 6.93 5.28 -4.02
CA ILE A 213 7.71 6.33 -4.66
C ILE A 213 8.67 5.73 -5.69
N ASP A 214 9.15 4.52 -5.44
CA ASP A 214 10.13 3.84 -6.29
C ASP A 214 9.51 3.21 -7.55
N GLU A 215 8.23 2.88 -7.57
CA GLU A 215 7.58 2.21 -8.72
C GLU A 215 7.76 2.93 -10.05
N LYS A 216 7.73 4.26 -10.06
CA LYS A 216 7.96 5.06 -11.30
C LYS A 216 9.39 5.00 -11.81
N TRP A 217 10.33 4.54 -10.98
CA TRP A 217 11.74 4.52 -11.29
C TRP A 217 12.24 3.14 -11.72
N HIS A 218 11.40 2.12 -11.62
CA HIS A 218 11.75 0.80 -12.07
C HIS A 218 12.21 0.80 -13.53
N THR A 219 13.35 0.18 -13.77
CA THR A 219 13.94 0.08 -15.11
C THR A 219 12.99 -0.61 -16.08
N ARG A 220 13.19 -0.42 -17.39
CA ARG A 220 12.44 -1.17 -18.40
C ARG A 220 12.55 -2.69 -18.19
N LYS A 221 13.73 -3.15 -17.74
CA LYS A 221 13.99 -4.56 -17.46
C LYS A 221 13.14 -5.06 -16.29
N PHE A 222 13.08 -4.32 -15.17
CA PHE A 222 12.21 -4.66 -14.04
C PHE A 222 10.75 -4.81 -14.49
N ARG A 223 10.24 -3.80 -15.20
CA ARG A 223 8.85 -3.82 -15.70
C ARG A 223 8.59 -4.99 -16.64
N SER A 224 9.55 -5.30 -17.53
CA SER A 224 9.44 -6.46 -18.44
C SER A 224 9.32 -7.77 -17.67
N ILE A 225 10.15 -8.00 -16.65
CA ILE A 225 10.09 -9.20 -15.80
C ILE A 225 8.76 -9.21 -15.04
N LYS A 226 8.40 -8.11 -14.34
CA LYS A 226 7.14 -8.00 -13.59
C LYS A 226 5.94 -8.40 -14.46
N TYR A 227 5.75 -7.75 -15.61
CA TYR A 227 4.59 -8.04 -16.45
C TYR A 227 4.63 -9.42 -17.11
N SER A 228 5.81 -9.94 -17.44
CA SER A 228 5.97 -11.31 -17.92
C SER A 228 5.53 -12.32 -16.85
N THR A 229 5.99 -12.14 -15.60
CA THR A 229 5.64 -13.02 -14.47
C THR A 229 4.16 -12.95 -14.10
N LEU A 230 3.56 -11.75 -14.10
CA LEU A 230 2.12 -11.58 -13.90
C LEU A 230 1.30 -12.31 -14.99
N LYS A 231 1.74 -12.23 -16.26
CA LYS A 231 1.06 -12.89 -17.37
C LYS A 231 1.16 -14.42 -17.30
N LYS A 232 2.34 -14.96 -17.02
CA LYS A 232 2.57 -16.41 -16.91
C LYS A 232 2.20 -17.00 -15.55
N ARG A 233 1.91 -16.13 -14.54
CA ARG A 233 1.54 -16.52 -13.16
C ARG A 233 2.56 -17.39 -12.44
N SER A 234 3.79 -17.27 -12.84
CA SER A 234 4.90 -17.97 -12.21
C SER A 234 6.13 -17.11 -12.21
N ILE A 235 6.97 -17.28 -11.21
CA ILE A 235 8.25 -16.59 -11.08
C ILE A 235 9.30 -17.63 -10.72
N THR A 236 10.42 -17.59 -11.42
CA THR A 236 11.56 -18.44 -11.11
C THR A 236 12.47 -17.76 -10.11
N GLU A 237 13.26 -18.53 -9.39
CA GLU A 237 14.28 -18.00 -8.47
C GLU A 237 15.25 -17.04 -9.17
N SER A 238 15.66 -17.37 -10.42
CA SER A 238 16.53 -16.50 -11.21
C SER A 238 15.90 -15.14 -11.52
N GLU A 239 14.60 -15.11 -11.86
CA GLU A 239 13.86 -13.86 -12.08
C GLU A 239 13.71 -13.07 -10.79
N GLY A 240 13.44 -13.75 -9.66
CA GLY A 240 13.38 -13.14 -8.33
C GLY A 240 14.71 -12.51 -7.92
N ASN A 241 15.81 -13.23 -8.10
CA ASN A 241 17.15 -12.74 -7.82
C ASN A 241 17.51 -11.53 -8.70
N GLU A 242 17.09 -11.52 -9.97
CA GLU A 242 17.29 -10.40 -10.85
C GLU A 242 16.48 -9.17 -10.44
N LEU A 243 15.21 -9.35 -10.06
CA LEU A 243 14.36 -8.27 -9.53
C LEU A 243 14.97 -7.67 -8.25
N TYR A 244 15.43 -8.51 -7.33
CA TYR A 244 16.11 -8.08 -6.12
C TYR A 244 17.35 -7.24 -6.45
N GLN A 245 18.20 -7.70 -7.35
CA GLN A 245 19.40 -7.00 -7.77
C GLN A 245 19.11 -5.63 -8.44
N ILE A 246 18.01 -5.55 -9.20
CA ILE A 246 17.59 -4.29 -9.80
C ILE A 246 17.06 -3.34 -8.74
N SER A 247 16.23 -3.83 -7.80
CA SER A 247 15.60 -3.02 -6.75
C SER A 247 16.60 -2.57 -5.68
N SER A 248 17.57 -3.43 -5.33
CA SER A 248 18.62 -3.10 -4.38
C SER A 248 19.67 -2.10 -4.93
N LYS A 249 19.76 -1.89 -6.23
CA LYS A 249 20.81 -1.05 -6.88
C LYS A 249 20.57 0.46 -6.81
N TYR A 250 19.62 0.92 -6.11
CA TYR A 250 19.64 2.19 -5.78
C TYR A 250 19.25 3.45 -6.25
N TYR A 251 18.50 4.04 -5.53
CA TYR A 251 18.45 5.50 -5.64
C TYR A 251 19.09 6.10 -4.38
N SER A 252 19.97 7.09 -4.55
CA SER A 252 20.52 7.82 -3.41
C SER A 252 19.36 8.42 -2.58
N ALA A 253 19.52 8.51 -1.26
CA ALA A 253 18.51 9.11 -0.37
C ALA A 253 18.04 10.48 -0.89
N LYS A 254 18.96 11.30 -1.41
CA LYS A 254 18.66 12.59 -2.05
C LYS A 254 17.70 12.47 -3.24
N ARG A 255 17.82 11.41 -4.04
CA ARG A 255 16.94 11.18 -5.20
C ARG A 255 15.56 10.71 -4.79
N LYS A 256 15.47 9.84 -3.78
CA LYS A 256 14.19 9.40 -3.21
C LYS A 256 13.45 10.57 -2.56
N GLU A 257 14.14 11.36 -1.76
CA GLU A 257 13.60 12.57 -1.12
C GLU A 257 13.09 13.57 -2.18
N GLY A 258 13.85 13.81 -3.24
CA GLY A 258 13.41 14.68 -4.35
C GLY A 258 12.19 14.15 -5.09
N ALA A 259 12.07 12.84 -5.27
CA ALA A 259 10.90 12.20 -5.88
C ALA A 259 9.66 12.31 -4.98
N TYR A 260 9.84 12.15 -3.66
CA TYR A 260 8.79 12.35 -2.66
C TYR A 260 8.21 13.76 -2.73
N TYR A 261 9.05 14.80 -2.65
CA TYR A 261 8.58 16.18 -2.72
C TYR A 261 7.93 16.52 -4.07
N ALA A 262 8.44 15.97 -5.19
CA ALA A 262 7.82 16.13 -6.49
C ALA A 262 6.42 15.49 -6.55
N LEU A 263 6.26 14.31 -5.94
CA LEU A 263 4.97 13.62 -5.85
C LEU A 263 3.98 14.42 -4.99
N CYS A 264 4.38 14.81 -3.79
CA CYS A 264 3.54 15.61 -2.88
C CYS A 264 3.12 16.93 -3.55
N GLY A 265 4.05 17.65 -4.15
CA GLY A 265 3.75 18.90 -4.85
C GLY A 265 2.76 18.72 -6.00
N LYS A 266 2.94 17.66 -6.80
CA LYS A 266 1.98 17.29 -7.86
C LYS A 266 0.60 16.98 -7.30
N LYS A 267 0.51 16.24 -6.21
CA LYS A 267 -0.77 15.84 -5.62
C LYS A 267 -1.48 17.01 -4.95
N PHE A 268 -0.77 17.86 -4.22
CA PHE A 268 -1.35 19.11 -3.71
C PHE A 268 -1.89 20.01 -4.81
N LEU A 269 -1.24 20.06 -5.96
CA LEU A 269 -1.69 20.89 -7.06
C LEU A 269 -2.92 20.31 -7.77
N LEU A 270 -2.87 19.02 -8.13
CA LEU A 270 -3.84 18.41 -9.06
C LEU A 270 -5.06 17.83 -8.36
N ASN A 271 -4.92 17.36 -7.12
CA ASN A 271 -6.02 16.69 -6.41
C ASN A 271 -6.79 17.63 -5.46
N ASN A 272 -6.10 18.52 -4.74
CA ASN A 272 -6.73 19.38 -3.72
C ASN A 272 -6.60 20.88 -4.00
N TYR A 273 -5.94 21.27 -5.08
CA TYR A 273 -5.62 22.64 -5.44
C TYR A 273 -5.12 23.48 -4.25
N GLN A 274 -4.02 23.06 -3.67
CA GLN A 274 -3.27 23.81 -2.65
C GLN A 274 -1.95 24.32 -3.27
N PRO A 275 -1.99 25.39 -4.11
CA PRO A 275 -0.85 25.80 -4.92
C PRO A 275 0.35 26.27 -4.09
N GLU A 276 0.14 26.80 -2.89
CA GLU A 276 1.24 27.20 -2.01
C GLU A 276 2.01 26.00 -1.46
N LYS A 277 1.31 24.98 -0.96
CA LYS A 277 1.95 23.73 -0.54
C LYS A 277 2.60 23.02 -1.72
N ALA A 278 1.97 23.04 -2.90
CA ALA A 278 2.55 22.52 -4.12
C ALA A 278 3.89 23.19 -4.45
N ARG A 279 3.94 24.53 -4.43
CA ARG A 279 5.18 25.28 -4.70
C ARG A 279 6.28 24.98 -3.69
N LEU A 280 5.98 24.92 -2.38
CA LEU A 280 6.96 24.58 -1.37
C LEU A 280 7.59 23.20 -1.61
N ASN A 281 6.76 22.21 -1.86
CA ASN A 281 7.21 20.85 -2.14
C ASN A 281 8.02 20.77 -3.44
N VAL A 282 7.52 21.38 -4.53
CA VAL A 282 8.23 21.35 -5.83
C VAL A 282 9.55 22.13 -5.79
N ALA A 283 9.61 23.26 -5.07
CA ALA A 283 10.86 23.99 -4.86
C ALA A 283 11.91 23.12 -4.14
N ARG A 284 11.48 22.36 -3.13
CA ARG A 284 12.35 21.39 -2.44
C ARG A 284 12.80 20.28 -3.40
N ALA A 285 11.89 19.73 -4.23
CA ALA A 285 12.25 18.76 -5.26
C ALA A 285 13.27 19.30 -6.25
N ILE A 286 13.14 20.55 -6.71
CA ILE A 286 14.11 21.22 -7.60
C ILE A 286 15.47 21.35 -6.92
N SER A 287 15.53 21.77 -5.65
CA SER A 287 16.80 21.91 -4.91
C SER A 287 17.55 20.57 -4.78
N LEU A 288 16.82 19.47 -4.66
CA LEU A 288 17.37 18.11 -4.56
C LEU A 288 17.72 17.51 -5.93
N GLN A 289 16.96 17.85 -6.97
CA GLN A 289 17.10 17.33 -8.33
C GLN A 289 17.03 18.44 -9.40
N PRO A 290 18.03 19.33 -9.48
CA PRO A 290 17.96 20.52 -10.33
C PRO A 290 17.92 20.24 -11.84
N LEU A 291 18.31 19.05 -12.29
CA LEU A 291 18.28 18.67 -13.70
C LEU A 291 16.94 18.08 -14.16
N ARG A 292 15.96 17.96 -13.24
CA ARG A 292 14.62 17.44 -13.59
C ARG A 292 13.71 18.56 -14.08
N LEU A 293 13.60 18.70 -15.40
CA LEU A 293 12.79 19.74 -16.05
C LEU A 293 11.28 19.62 -15.75
N ASP A 294 10.78 18.43 -15.51
CA ASP A 294 9.38 18.20 -15.11
C ASP A 294 9.00 18.92 -13.81
N ASN A 295 9.92 19.07 -12.87
CA ASN A 295 9.69 19.83 -11.65
C ASN A 295 9.54 21.34 -11.92
N TYR A 296 10.32 21.90 -12.81
CA TYR A 296 10.21 23.32 -13.20
C TYR A 296 8.88 23.60 -13.91
N LEU A 297 8.44 22.68 -14.78
CA LEU A 297 7.14 22.77 -15.42
C LEU A 297 6.02 22.76 -14.37
N LEU A 298 6.06 21.82 -13.42
CA LEU A 298 5.07 21.72 -12.34
C LEU A 298 5.06 22.99 -11.47
N TYR A 299 6.23 23.53 -11.16
CA TYR A 299 6.37 24.79 -10.42
C TYR A 299 5.70 25.95 -11.15
N THR A 300 5.99 26.09 -12.45
CA THR A 300 5.37 27.14 -13.28
C THR A 300 3.85 26.99 -13.38
N ILE A 301 3.36 25.76 -13.61
CA ILE A 301 1.92 25.48 -13.67
C ILE A 301 1.22 25.84 -12.36
N SER A 302 1.89 25.73 -11.21
CA SER A 302 1.31 26.04 -9.90
C SER A 302 0.86 27.50 -9.70
N TYR A 303 1.26 28.41 -10.60
CA TYR A 303 0.80 29.80 -10.61
C TYR A 303 -0.48 30.05 -11.42
N PHE A 304 -0.96 29.03 -12.15
CA PHE A 304 -2.18 29.17 -12.92
C PHE A 304 -3.43 28.99 -12.06
N PRO A 305 -4.58 29.60 -12.47
CA PRO A 305 -5.84 29.45 -11.75
C PRO A 305 -6.31 27.99 -11.67
N GLY A 306 -6.97 27.62 -10.56
CA GLY A 306 -7.44 26.27 -10.32
C GLY A 306 -8.32 25.70 -11.43
N ARG A 307 -9.17 26.50 -12.05
CA ARG A 307 -10.00 26.06 -13.20
C ARG A 307 -9.16 25.57 -14.37
N PHE A 308 -8.04 26.23 -14.66
CA PHE A 308 -7.11 25.79 -15.71
C PHE A 308 -6.42 24.47 -15.33
N ILE A 309 -5.98 24.36 -14.08
CA ILE A 309 -5.33 23.14 -13.56
C ILE A 309 -6.26 21.94 -13.63
N THR A 310 -7.52 22.12 -13.20
CA THR A 310 -8.54 21.07 -13.26
C THR A 310 -8.84 20.65 -14.71
N TRP A 311 -8.96 21.61 -15.62
CA TRP A 311 -9.14 21.33 -17.04
C TRP A 311 -7.96 20.53 -17.62
N LEU A 312 -6.73 20.96 -17.33
CA LEU A 312 -5.52 20.28 -17.77
C LEU A 312 -5.45 18.84 -17.23
N HIS A 313 -5.73 18.65 -15.96
CA HIS A 313 -5.75 17.35 -15.32
C HIS A 313 -6.77 16.40 -15.96
N ASN A 314 -8.00 16.88 -16.15
CA ASN A 314 -9.08 16.08 -16.77
C ASN A 314 -8.76 15.72 -18.23
N SER A 315 -8.16 16.65 -18.97
CA SER A 315 -7.75 16.42 -20.37
C SER A 315 -6.65 15.36 -20.50
N ILE A 316 -5.70 15.33 -19.54
CA ILE A 316 -4.63 14.32 -19.51
C ILE A 316 -5.18 12.95 -19.07
N SER A 317 -6.03 12.91 -18.05
CA SER A 317 -6.63 11.68 -17.51
C SER A 317 -7.54 11.01 -18.55
N SER A 318 -8.39 11.77 -19.25
CA SER A 318 -9.26 11.24 -20.31
C SER A 318 -8.49 10.65 -21.50
N ASN A 319 -7.34 11.22 -21.84
CA ASN A 319 -6.45 10.67 -22.87
C ASN A 319 -5.72 9.39 -22.43
N GLN A 320 -5.42 9.24 -21.15
CA GLN A 320 -4.83 8.00 -20.61
C GLN A 320 -5.85 6.86 -20.62
N THR A 321 -7.09 7.12 -20.21
CA THR A 321 -8.17 6.13 -20.22
C THR A 321 -8.48 5.66 -21.65
N LYS A 322 -8.51 6.56 -22.63
CA LYS A 322 -8.71 6.20 -24.05
C LYS A 322 -7.55 5.36 -24.61
N LYS A 323 -6.31 5.65 -24.25
CA LYS A 323 -5.14 4.82 -24.64
C LYS A 323 -5.15 3.44 -24.00
N MET A 324 -5.64 3.30 -22.77
CA MET A 324 -5.76 2.00 -22.08
C MET A 324 -6.88 1.11 -22.68
N GLN A 325 -7.89 1.70 -23.31
CA GLN A 325 -8.99 0.96 -23.98
C GLN A 325 -8.61 0.49 -25.39
N GLN A 326 -7.54 1.02 -25.98
CA GLN A 326 -7.10 0.68 -27.36
C GLN A 326 -5.89 -0.28 -27.40
N THR A 327 -5.35 -0.69 -26.25
CA THR A 327 -4.27 -1.68 -26.09
C THR A 327 -4.73 -2.85 -25.22
#